data_8e4ef79ccaa2d4ca63c4f6380bb9375d
#
_entry.id   8e4ef79ccaa2d4ca63c4f6380bb9375d
#
_cell.length_a   1.000
_cell.length_b   1.000
_cell.length_c   1.000
_cell.angle_alpha   90.00
_cell.angle_beta   90.00
_cell.angle_gamma   90.00
#
_symmetry.space_group_name_H-M   'P 1'
#
loop_
_entity.id
_entity.type
_entity.pdbx_description
1 polymer ?
#
loop_
_entity_poly.entity_id
_entity_poly.type
_entity_poly.pdbx_seq_one_letter_code
_entity_poly.pdbx_strand_id
1 'polypeptide(L)'
;MVWQFFATLGLTGLLEVGLVYMMTVQTHSNFGNILVRNVYTAPLVLYLIGGAIVVAGLVAATSYYMLRRQHNQLAKRLATISAGQYDAPILAKQAQASAVLGEDVAGMLEALRQKMIRLQREIERYSNTPVLVAGVTKEEILTQERHRLARELHDSVSQQLFAAMMMLSAVRSVMTAQDPDNAMLKQITTIEGVINEAQAEMRALLLHLRPTTLEGKTLKAGIIALLQELQTKIKIKITWELADVSLGAAIEDNLFRIVQELLSNTLRHAKAQSLEVYLKQIGNAVVLRVVDDGVGFEPENADTTGSYGLSNIRERAASLGGTAKVISFPNQGTSVEIRVPITKEVADD
;
A
#
# COMPACT_ATOMS: atom_id res chain seq x y z
N MET A 1 12.47 2.56 -24.48
CA MET A 1 13.60 3.50 -24.54
C MET A 1 14.62 3.10 -25.62
N VAL A 2 15.27 1.94 -25.50
CA VAL A 2 16.22 1.45 -26.52
C VAL A 2 15.58 1.41 -27.89
N TRP A 3 14.35 0.90 -28.00
CA TRP A 3 13.62 0.85 -29.27
C TRP A 3 13.29 2.23 -29.84
N GLN A 4 12.94 3.19 -28.99
CA GLN A 4 12.71 4.59 -29.43
C GLN A 4 14.00 5.26 -29.89
N PHE A 5 15.12 4.99 -29.24
CA PHE A 5 16.42 5.46 -29.67
C PHE A 5 16.77 4.93 -31.06
N PHE A 6 16.61 3.63 -31.30
CA PHE A 6 16.90 3.06 -32.61
C PHE A 6 15.89 3.48 -33.69
N ALA A 7 14.61 3.65 -33.33
CA ALA A 7 13.60 4.15 -34.26
C ALA A 7 13.86 5.61 -34.66
N THR A 8 14.23 6.48 -33.71
CA THR A 8 14.58 7.88 -34.04
C THR A 8 15.91 7.97 -34.77
N LEU A 9 16.90 7.15 -34.43
CA LEU A 9 18.16 7.07 -35.17
C LEU A 9 17.92 6.62 -36.62
N GLY A 10 17.06 5.62 -36.84
CA GLY A 10 16.70 5.16 -38.19
C GLY A 10 15.94 6.21 -38.98
N LEU A 11 14.99 6.91 -38.35
CA LEU A 11 14.20 7.96 -39.01
C LEU A 11 15.05 9.18 -39.37
N THR A 12 15.92 9.62 -38.48
CA THR A 12 16.86 10.74 -38.74
C THR A 12 17.86 10.38 -39.83
N GLY A 13 18.40 9.15 -39.80
CA GLY A 13 19.31 8.67 -40.84
C GLY A 13 18.65 8.58 -42.22
N LEU A 14 17.39 8.13 -42.29
CA LEU A 14 16.59 8.13 -43.56
C LEU A 14 16.37 9.55 -44.08
N LEU A 15 16.08 10.50 -43.19
CA LEU A 15 15.88 11.91 -43.55
C LEU A 15 17.16 12.55 -44.09
N GLU A 16 18.30 12.26 -43.46
CA GLU A 16 19.62 12.73 -43.86
C GLU A 16 20.05 12.14 -45.20
N VAL A 17 19.81 10.83 -45.43
CA VAL A 17 20.06 10.17 -46.71
C VAL A 17 19.17 10.78 -47.81
N GLY A 18 17.92 11.07 -47.52
CA GLY A 18 16.99 11.75 -48.46
C GLY A 18 17.48 13.15 -48.82
N LEU A 19 18.00 13.90 -47.87
CA LEU A 19 18.53 15.24 -48.08
C LEU A 19 19.80 15.23 -48.94
N VAL A 20 20.73 14.29 -48.68
CA VAL A 20 21.91 14.08 -49.48
C VAL A 20 21.53 13.64 -50.91
N TYR A 21 20.54 12.76 -51.06
CA TYR A 21 20.02 12.35 -52.36
C TYR A 21 19.46 13.54 -53.17
N MET A 22 18.69 14.40 -52.49
CA MET A 22 18.16 15.61 -53.14
C MET A 22 19.28 16.55 -53.60
N MET A 23 20.35 16.71 -52.81
CA MET A 23 21.56 17.46 -53.20
C MET A 23 22.27 16.84 -54.39
N THR A 24 22.32 15.50 -54.50
CA THR A 24 22.95 14.82 -55.67
C THR A 24 22.19 15.08 -56.96
N VAL A 25 20.86 15.08 -56.86
CA VAL A 25 20.00 15.38 -58.02
C VAL A 25 20.19 16.83 -58.51
N GLN A 26 20.31 17.78 -57.57
CA GLN A 26 20.52 19.20 -57.92
C GLN A 26 21.94 19.49 -58.44
N THR A 27 22.95 18.78 -57.99
CA THR A 27 24.35 19.04 -58.34
C THR A 27 24.86 18.15 -59.46
N HIS A 28 24.05 17.26 -60.03
CA HIS A 28 24.44 16.25 -61.05
C HIS A 28 25.68 15.45 -60.66
N SER A 29 25.96 15.26 -59.37
CA SER A 29 27.13 14.54 -58.86
C SER A 29 26.73 13.16 -58.32
N ASN A 30 27.68 12.21 -58.33
CA ASN A 30 27.43 10.88 -57.78
C ASN A 30 27.26 10.91 -56.26
N PHE A 31 26.24 10.21 -55.74
CA PHE A 31 25.88 10.13 -54.34
C PHE A 31 27.11 9.78 -53.44
N GLY A 32 27.90 8.78 -53.86
CA GLY A 32 29.09 8.37 -53.11
C GLY A 32 30.16 9.46 -52.98
N ASN A 33 30.35 10.28 -54.01
CA ASN A 33 31.35 11.34 -54.02
C ASN A 33 30.98 12.51 -53.09
N ILE A 34 29.68 12.76 -52.85
CA ILE A 34 29.22 13.79 -51.92
C ILE A 34 29.43 13.34 -50.49
N LEU A 35 29.15 12.08 -50.16
CA LEU A 35 29.32 11.52 -48.81
C LEU A 35 30.76 11.49 -48.32
N VAL A 36 31.71 11.24 -49.23
CA VAL A 36 33.13 11.17 -48.93
C VAL A 36 33.81 12.54 -49.02
N ARG A 37 33.13 13.55 -49.59
CA ARG A 37 33.66 14.91 -49.70
C ARG A 37 33.96 15.49 -48.28
N ASN A 38 35.21 15.90 -48.08
CA ASN A 38 35.57 16.54 -46.81
C ASN A 38 34.93 17.91 -46.69
N VAL A 39 34.19 18.07 -45.61
CA VAL A 39 33.66 19.35 -45.12
C VAL A 39 34.52 19.72 -43.92
N TYR A 40 35.37 20.72 -44.05
CA TYR A 40 36.45 21.05 -43.13
C TYR A 40 37.47 19.92 -42.97
N THR A 41 37.48 19.20 -41.84
CA THR A 41 38.48 18.21 -41.46
C THR A 41 38.04 16.77 -41.63
N ALA A 42 36.74 16.52 -41.91
CA ALA A 42 36.20 15.16 -41.95
C ALA A 42 35.19 14.97 -43.11
N PRO A 43 35.00 13.73 -43.58
CA PRO A 43 33.94 13.41 -44.54
C PRO A 43 32.53 13.78 -44.05
N LEU A 44 31.68 14.28 -44.96
CA LEU A 44 30.32 14.71 -44.65
C LEU A 44 29.52 13.62 -43.93
N VAL A 45 29.75 12.35 -44.25
CA VAL A 45 29.06 11.21 -43.63
C VAL A 45 29.29 11.15 -42.13
N LEU A 46 30.47 11.54 -41.61
CA LEU A 46 30.73 11.54 -40.17
C LEU A 46 29.92 12.61 -39.42
N TYR A 47 29.70 13.78 -40.05
CA TYR A 47 28.87 14.83 -39.47
C TYR A 47 27.40 14.42 -39.43
N LEU A 48 26.91 13.73 -40.47
CA LEU A 48 25.55 13.22 -40.52
C LEU A 48 25.32 12.15 -39.45
N ILE A 49 26.19 11.15 -39.34
CA ILE A 49 26.09 10.11 -38.28
C ILE A 49 26.16 10.77 -36.88
N GLY A 50 27.09 11.71 -36.67
CA GLY A 50 27.18 12.43 -35.42
C GLY A 50 25.90 13.21 -35.06
N GLY A 51 25.33 13.90 -36.05
CA GLY A 51 24.06 14.62 -35.90
C GLY A 51 22.90 13.70 -35.54
N ALA A 52 22.78 12.57 -36.26
CA ALA A 52 21.74 11.57 -35.97
C ALA A 52 21.84 10.99 -34.54
N ILE A 53 23.07 10.70 -34.09
CA ILE A 53 23.30 10.19 -32.74
C ILE A 53 22.94 11.25 -31.67
N VAL A 54 23.29 12.51 -31.89
CA VAL A 54 22.93 13.60 -30.97
C VAL A 54 21.42 13.78 -30.88
N VAL A 55 20.72 13.81 -31.99
CA VAL A 55 19.24 13.93 -32.01
C VAL A 55 18.59 12.74 -31.32
N ALA A 56 19.03 11.51 -31.65
CA ALA A 56 18.50 10.30 -30.98
C ALA A 56 18.77 10.31 -29.47
N GLY A 57 19.96 10.75 -29.03
CA GLY A 57 20.30 10.93 -27.63
C GLY A 57 19.43 11.94 -26.91
N LEU A 58 19.15 13.10 -27.53
CA LEU A 58 18.25 14.11 -26.99
C LEU A 58 16.81 13.60 -26.84
N VAL A 59 16.29 12.89 -27.84
CA VAL A 59 14.93 12.30 -27.79
C VAL A 59 14.87 11.22 -26.69
N ALA A 60 15.89 10.38 -26.58
CA ALA A 60 15.96 9.37 -25.53
C ALA A 60 16.04 10.01 -24.13
N ALA A 61 16.84 11.05 -23.96
CA ALA A 61 16.98 11.78 -22.69
C ALA A 61 15.70 12.50 -22.29
N THR A 62 15.01 13.16 -23.22
CA THR A 62 13.72 13.83 -22.96
C THR A 62 12.62 12.82 -22.60
N SER A 63 12.55 11.69 -23.32
CA SER A 63 11.63 10.60 -23.00
C SER A 63 11.91 10.00 -21.62
N TYR A 64 13.18 9.79 -21.27
CA TYR A 64 13.59 9.33 -19.94
C TYR A 64 13.18 10.30 -18.84
N TYR A 65 13.44 11.58 -19.05
CA TYR A 65 13.09 12.62 -18.07
C TYR A 65 11.55 12.70 -17.89
N MET A 66 10.80 12.63 -18.97
CA MET A 66 9.32 12.60 -18.92
C MET A 66 8.80 11.40 -18.15
N LEU A 67 9.26 10.19 -18.47
CA LEU A 67 8.85 8.97 -17.75
C LEU A 67 9.19 9.05 -16.25
N ARG A 68 10.40 9.49 -15.93
CA ARG A 68 10.84 9.62 -14.53
C ARG A 68 10.02 10.65 -13.75
N ARG A 69 9.68 11.77 -14.39
CA ARG A 69 8.80 12.79 -13.80
C ARG A 69 7.40 12.26 -13.54
N GLN A 70 6.88 11.47 -14.46
CA GLN A 70 5.58 10.79 -14.36
C GLN A 70 5.56 9.78 -13.21
N HIS A 71 6.59 8.96 -13.09
CA HIS A 71 6.75 8.00 -12.00
C HIS A 71 6.78 8.66 -10.62
N ASN A 72 7.54 9.74 -10.48
CA ASN A 72 7.63 10.46 -9.22
C ASN A 72 6.30 11.14 -8.81
N GLN A 73 5.51 11.59 -9.79
CA GLN A 73 4.18 12.14 -9.50
C GLN A 73 3.19 11.07 -9.05
N LEU A 74 3.25 9.88 -9.63
CA LEU A 74 2.44 8.73 -9.23
C LEU A 74 2.73 8.28 -7.80
N ALA A 75 4.01 8.08 -7.50
CA ALA A 75 4.44 7.67 -6.18
C ALA A 75 4.00 8.69 -5.10
N LYS A 76 4.11 10.00 -5.40
CA LYS A 76 3.63 11.05 -4.49
C LYS A 76 2.12 11.03 -4.29
N ARG A 77 1.32 10.83 -5.34
CA ARG A 77 -0.15 10.77 -5.25
C ARG A 77 -0.61 9.55 -4.45
N LEU A 78 0.00 8.39 -4.70
CA LEU A 78 -0.29 7.16 -3.94
C LEU A 78 0.09 7.30 -2.47
N ALA A 79 1.27 7.88 -2.18
CA ALA A 79 1.69 8.17 -0.81
C ALA A 79 0.74 9.14 -0.09
N THR A 80 0.16 10.11 -0.80
CA THR A 80 -0.81 11.07 -0.22
C THR A 80 -2.15 10.39 0.07
N ILE A 81 -2.60 9.46 -0.80
CA ILE A 81 -3.81 8.66 -0.56
C ILE A 81 -3.59 7.69 0.61
N SER A 82 -2.44 7.03 0.68
CA SER A 82 -2.11 6.12 1.79
C SER A 82 -1.97 6.83 3.14
N ALA A 83 -1.56 8.10 3.12
CA ALA A 83 -1.54 8.95 4.33
C ALA A 83 -2.92 9.47 4.75
N GLY A 84 -4.01 9.08 4.08
CA GLY A 84 -5.37 9.54 4.42
C GLY A 84 -5.69 10.97 4.03
N GLN A 85 -4.82 11.66 3.29
CA GLN A 85 -5.02 13.06 2.88
C GLN A 85 -5.77 13.15 1.55
N TYR A 86 -7.05 12.78 1.54
CA TYR A 86 -7.86 12.67 0.32
C TYR A 86 -8.19 14.02 -0.35
N ASP A 87 -8.10 15.13 0.38
CA ASP A 87 -8.39 16.50 -0.13
C ASP A 87 -7.12 17.27 -0.55
N ALA A 88 -5.96 16.62 -0.59
CA ALA A 88 -4.73 17.27 -0.95
C ALA A 88 -4.78 17.84 -2.39
N PRO A 89 -4.33 19.08 -2.63
CA PRO A 89 -4.42 19.76 -3.93
C PRO A 89 -3.67 19.03 -5.06
N ILE A 90 -2.75 18.12 -4.71
CA ILE A 90 -2.03 17.27 -5.67
C ILE A 90 -2.96 16.22 -6.31
N LEU A 91 -4.04 15.84 -5.64
CA LEU A 91 -5.03 14.87 -6.13
C LEU A 91 -6.10 15.54 -7.00
N ALA A 92 -6.37 16.84 -6.82
CA ALA A 92 -7.39 17.58 -7.56
C ALA A 92 -7.07 17.83 -9.05
N LYS A 93 -5.81 17.64 -9.47
CA LYS A 93 -5.37 17.83 -10.86
C LYS A 93 -5.57 16.57 -11.71
N GLN A 94 -6.83 16.22 -11.96
CA GLN A 94 -7.23 15.00 -12.69
C GLN A 94 -6.76 14.97 -14.15
N ALA A 95 -6.82 16.10 -14.86
CA ALA A 95 -6.38 16.20 -16.25
C ALA A 95 -4.88 15.87 -16.47
N GLN A 96 -4.04 16.08 -15.46
CA GLN A 96 -2.63 15.70 -15.52
C GLN A 96 -2.39 14.22 -15.20
N ALA A 97 -3.33 13.56 -14.51
CA ALA A 97 -3.25 12.12 -14.22
C ALA A 97 -3.63 11.27 -15.45
N SER A 98 -4.67 11.67 -16.17
CA SER A 98 -5.16 10.94 -17.37
C SER A 98 -4.13 10.89 -18.49
N ALA A 99 -3.38 11.98 -18.69
CA ALA A 99 -2.34 12.05 -19.72
C ALA A 99 -1.13 11.13 -19.45
N VAL A 100 -1.02 10.63 -18.21
CA VAL A 100 0.19 9.93 -17.72
C VAL A 100 -0.06 8.45 -17.50
N LEU A 101 -1.25 8.09 -17.00
CA LEU A 101 -1.59 6.75 -16.54
C LEU A 101 -2.49 5.97 -17.51
N GLY A 102 -3.02 6.65 -18.50
CA GLY A 102 -4.18 6.20 -19.25
C GLY A 102 -5.49 6.55 -18.51
N GLU A 103 -6.54 6.76 -19.27
CA GLU A 103 -7.85 7.19 -18.74
C GLU A 103 -8.44 6.19 -17.75
N ASP A 104 -8.26 4.88 -18.00
CA ASP A 104 -8.83 3.82 -17.18
C ASP A 104 -8.26 3.76 -15.76
N VAL A 105 -6.94 3.84 -15.61
CA VAL A 105 -6.27 3.78 -14.29
C VAL A 105 -6.49 5.06 -13.51
N ALA A 106 -6.48 6.22 -14.17
CA ALA A 106 -6.79 7.50 -13.54
C ALA A 106 -8.25 7.55 -13.07
N GLY A 107 -9.18 7.00 -13.85
CA GLY A 107 -10.59 6.86 -13.50
C GLY A 107 -10.82 5.96 -12.29
N MET A 108 -10.16 4.80 -12.23
CA MET A 108 -10.23 3.88 -11.08
C MET A 108 -9.69 4.51 -9.79
N LEU A 109 -8.55 5.21 -9.86
CA LEU A 109 -7.96 5.91 -8.71
C LEU A 109 -8.88 7.02 -8.19
N GLU A 110 -9.51 7.77 -9.08
CA GLU A 110 -10.44 8.83 -8.70
C GLU A 110 -11.74 8.26 -8.13
N ALA A 111 -12.27 7.19 -8.70
CA ALA A 111 -13.44 6.49 -8.15
C ALA A 111 -13.17 5.96 -6.74
N LEU A 112 -11.99 5.39 -6.51
CA LEU A 112 -11.56 4.94 -5.19
C LEU A 112 -11.45 6.12 -4.20
N ARG A 113 -10.81 7.22 -4.60
CA ARG A 113 -10.70 8.44 -3.80
C ARG A 113 -12.07 8.99 -3.41
N GLN A 114 -12.98 9.12 -4.37
CA GLN A 114 -14.34 9.63 -4.11
C GLN A 114 -15.13 8.72 -3.18
N LYS A 115 -14.96 7.40 -3.32
CA LYS A 115 -15.59 6.43 -2.44
C LYS A 115 -15.07 6.55 -0.99
N MET A 116 -13.75 6.72 -0.82
CA MET A 116 -13.15 6.94 0.51
C MET A 116 -13.62 8.26 1.16
N ILE A 117 -13.68 9.35 0.40
CA ILE A 117 -14.21 10.64 0.89
C ILE A 117 -15.69 10.52 1.29
N ARG A 118 -16.49 9.81 0.49
CA ARG A 118 -17.92 9.60 0.80
C ARG A 118 -18.08 8.83 2.10
N LEU A 119 -17.33 7.75 2.28
CA LEU A 119 -17.34 6.94 3.49
C LEU A 119 -16.90 7.73 4.72
N GLN A 120 -15.86 8.54 4.59
CA GLN A 120 -15.40 9.39 5.68
C GLN A 120 -16.46 10.41 6.10
N ARG A 121 -17.12 11.08 5.14
CA ARG A 121 -18.22 12.02 5.42
C ARG A 121 -19.44 11.32 6.03
N GLU A 122 -19.69 10.10 5.64
CA GLU A 122 -20.80 9.30 6.20
C GLU A 122 -20.51 8.93 7.66
N ILE A 123 -19.30 8.53 7.97
CA ILE A 123 -18.83 8.29 9.36
C ILE A 123 -18.92 9.59 10.19
N GLU A 124 -18.49 10.74 9.65
CA GLU A 124 -18.59 12.03 10.33
C GLU A 124 -20.04 12.47 10.57
N ARG A 125 -20.95 12.24 9.62
CA ARG A 125 -22.38 12.52 9.78
C ARG A 125 -23.00 11.69 10.90
N TYR A 126 -22.71 10.39 10.97
CA TYR A 126 -23.23 9.53 12.03
C TYR A 126 -22.61 9.84 13.40
N SER A 127 -21.39 10.37 13.45
CA SER A 127 -20.75 10.81 14.70
C SER A 127 -21.37 12.07 15.29
N ASN A 128 -21.97 12.94 14.48
CA ASN A 128 -22.45 14.27 14.91
C ASN A 128 -23.98 14.41 15.04
N THR A 129 -24.78 13.34 14.79
CA THR A 129 -26.24 13.44 14.87
C THR A 129 -26.75 12.85 16.20
N PRO A 130 -27.35 13.65 17.08
CA PRO A 130 -28.05 13.12 18.25
C PRO A 130 -29.42 12.58 17.80
N VAL A 131 -29.55 11.28 17.63
CA VAL A 131 -30.84 10.67 17.30
C VAL A 131 -31.18 9.60 18.32
N LEU A 132 -32.19 9.91 19.13
CA LEU A 132 -33.01 8.93 19.81
C LEU A 132 -34.04 8.37 18.79
N VAL A 133 -33.82 7.21 18.24
CA VAL A 133 -34.79 6.49 17.44
C VAL A 133 -35.07 5.14 18.08
N ALA A 134 -36.28 4.99 18.61
CA ALA A 134 -36.93 3.73 18.91
C ALA A 134 -36.10 2.68 19.67
N GLY A 135 -35.66 2.98 20.88
CA GLY A 135 -35.20 1.92 21.81
C GLY A 135 -33.83 1.31 21.54
N VAL A 136 -33.13 1.74 20.48
CA VAL A 136 -31.77 1.28 20.13
C VAL A 136 -30.78 2.38 20.51
N THR A 137 -29.75 2.04 21.23
CA THR A 137 -28.73 3.03 21.64
C THR A 137 -27.94 3.52 20.44
N LYS A 138 -27.49 4.78 20.49
CA LYS A 138 -26.61 5.37 19.44
C LYS A 138 -25.41 4.46 19.15
N GLU A 139 -24.89 3.79 20.17
CA GLU A 139 -23.76 2.86 20.06
C GLU A 139 -24.09 1.61 19.26
N GLU A 140 -25.29 1.06 19.40
CA GLU A 140 -25.73 -0.11 18.62
C GLU A 140 -25.89 0.22 17.13
N ILE A 141 -26.47 1.40 16.82
CA ILE A 141 -26.59 1.87 15.43
C ILE A 141 -25.22 2.09 14.80
N LEU A 142 -24.30 2.74 15.51
CA LEU A 142 -22.93 2.95 15.05
C LEU A 142 -22.19 1.62 14.85
N THR A 143 -22.42 0.66 15.71
CA THR A 143 -21.81 -0.67 15.61
C THR A 143 -22.35 -1.44 14.40
N GLN A 144 -23.67 -1.43 14.20
CA GLN A 144 -24.30 -2.04 13.02
C GLN A 144 -23.80 -1.41 11.72
N GLU A 145 -23.68 -0.08 11.67
CA GLU A 145 -23.20 0.62 10.49
C GLU A 145 -21.72 0.35 10.20
N ARG A 146 -20.88 0.29 11.22
CA ARG A 146 -19.48 -0.15 11.07
C ARG A 146 -19.40 -1.57 10.49
N HIS A 147 -20.26 -2.48 10.92
CA HIS A 147 -20.35 -3.83 10.38
C HIS A 147 -20.79 -3.88 8.92
N ARG A 148 -21.76 -3.04 8.57
CA ARG A 148 -22.24 -2.93 7.19
C ARG A 148 -21.13 -2.41 6.28
N LEU A 149 -20.49 -1.32 6.69
CA LEU A 149 -19.38 -0.71 5.97
C LEU A 149 -18.19 -1.66 5.83
N ALA A 150 -17.83 -2.39 6.88
CA ALA A 150 -16.76 -3.38 6.82
C ALA A 150 -17.04 -4.48 5.77
N ARG A 151 -18.27 -4.99 5.72
CA ARG A 151 -18.67 -5.99 4.71
C ARG A 151 -18.65 -5.41 3.30
N GLU A 152 -19.20 -4.22 3.10
CA GLU A 152 -19.27 -3.58 1.79
C GLU A 152 -17.89 -3.25 1.24
N LEU A 153 -16.98 -2.76 2.11
CA LEU A 153 -15.57 -2.53 1.75
C LEU A 153 -14.86 -3.84 1.41
N HIS A 154 -15.06 -4.87 2.22
CA HIS A 154 -14.47 -6.17 1.96
C HIS A 154 -14.91 -6.73 0.61
N ASP A 155 -16.20 -6.74 0.33
CA ASP A 155 -16.73 -7.40 -0.86
C ASP A 155 -16.46 -6.60 -2.14
N SER A 156 -16.51 -5.28 -2.08
CA SER A 156 -16.32 -4.43 -3.27
C SER A 156 -14.85 -4.15 -3.56
N VAL A 157 -14.09 -3.66 -2.59
CA VAL A 157 -12.71 -3.20 -2.82
C VAL A 157 -11.74 -4.37 -2.89
N SER A 158 -11.91 -5.40 -2.03
CA SER A 158 -11.06 -6.60 -2.10
C SER A 158 -11.18 -7.31 -3.44
N GLN A 159 -12.42 -7.42 -3.97
CA GLN A 159 -12.63 -8.05 -5.28
C GLN A 159 -11.99 -7.26 -6.42
N GLN A 160 -12.09 -5.93 -6.39
CA GLN A 160 -11.47 -5.07 -7.41
C GLN A 160 -9.93 -5.15 -7.37
N LEU A 161 -9.33 -5.10 -6.18
CA LEU A 161 -7.89 -5.23 -6.02
C LEU A 161 -7.40 -6.63 -6.42
N PHE A 162 -8.17 -7.67 -6.10
CA PHE A 162 -7.86 -9.04 -6.52
C PHE A 162 -7.92 -9.18 -8.05
N ALA A 163 -8.95 -8.65 -8.69
CA ALA A 163 -9.06 -8.66 -10.15
C ALA A 163 -7.90 -7.91 -10.82
N ALA A 164 -7.53 -6.73 -10.29
CA ALA A 164 -6.37 -5.97 -10.79
C ALA A 164 -5.06 -6.76 -10.65
N MET A 165 -4.85 -7.45 -9.52
CA MET A 165 -3.69 -8.30 -9.29
C MET A 165 -3.63 -9.47 -10.27
N MET A 166 -4.77 -10.13 -10.54
CA MET A 166 -4.85 -11.22 -11.50
C MET A 166 -4.51 -10.76 -12.92
N MET A 167 -5.02 -9.61 -13.34
CA MET A 167 -4.70 -9.02 -14.64
C MET A 167 -3.21 -8.68 -14.78
N LEU A 168 -2.61 -8.06 -13.75
CA LEU A 168 -1.18 -7.75 -13.75
C LEU A 168 -0.32 -9.02 -13.77
N SER A 169 -0.68 -10.04 -13.00
CA SER A 169 0.02 -11.31 -12.99
C SER A 169 -0.03 -12.01 -14.35
N ALA A 170 -1.17 -11.95 -15.05
CA ALA A 170 -1.31 -12.48 -16.40
C ALA A 170 -0.41 -11.71 -17.40
N VAL A 171 -0.42 -10.38 -17.35
CA VAL A 171 0.43 -9.53 -18.20
C VAL A 171 1.91 -9.83 -17.92
N ARG A 172 2.30 -9.92 -16.65
CA ARG A 172 3.67 -10.27 -16.26
C ARG A 172 4.09 -11.63 -16.82
N SER A 173 3.24 -12.64 -16.71
CA SER A 173 3.51 -13.98 -17.22
C SER A 173 3.76 -14.00 -18.72
N VAL A 174 2.93 -13.31 -19.49
CA VAL A 174 3.10 -13.19 -20.96
C VAL A 174 4.38 -12.44 -21.31
N MET A 175 4.66 -11.32 -20.65
CA MET A 175 5.85 -10.53 -20.92
C MET A 175 7.15 -11.26 -20.52
N THR A 176 7.15 -11.97 -19.40
CA THR A 176 8.31 -12.77 -18.96
C THR A 176 8.59 -13.90 -19.96
N ALA A 177 7.56 -14.49 -20.56
CA ALA A 177 7.73 -15.52 -21.58
C ALA A 177 8.28 -14.98 -22.91
N GLN A 178 8.02 -13.71 -23.23
CA GLN A 178 8.48 -13.08 -24.47
C GLN A 178 9.87 -12.45 -24.33
N ASP A 179 10.13 -11.76 -23.22
CA ASP A 179 11.38 -11.05 -22.95
C ASP A 179 11.60 -10.93 -21.44
N PRO A 180 12.38 -11.84 -20.83
CA PRO A 180 12.61 -11.84 -19.38
C PRO A 180 13.31 -10.58 -18.85
N ASP A 181 14.08 -9.89 -19.69
CA ASP A 181 14.84 -8.68 -19.33
C ASP A 181 14.09 -7.37 -19.63
N ASN A 182 12.83 -7.46 -19.98
CA ASN A 182 12.03 -6.30 -20.32
C ASN A 182 11.92 -5.32 -19.14
N ALA A 183 12.29 -4.07 -19.38
CA ALA A 183 12.24 -3.01 -18.36
C ALA A 183 10.84 -2.79 -17.78
N MET A 184 9.78 -3.12 -18.52
CA MET A 184 8.39 -3.06 -18.08
C MET A 184 8.08 -4.07 -16.97
N LEU A 185 8.79 -5.20 -16.89
CA LEU A 185 8.61 -6.18 -15.81
C LEU A 185 8.88 -5.58 -14.43
N LYS A 186 9.87 -4.68 -14.33
CA LYS A 186 10.13 -3.95 -13.07
C LYS A 186 8.96 -3.03 -12.69
N GLN A 187 8.33 -2.40 -13.68
CA GLN A 187 7.18 -1.53 -13.45
C GLN A 187 5.97 -2.35 -12.97
N ILE A 188 5.69 -3.47 -13.62
CA ILE A 188 4.62 -4.38 -13.22
C ILE A 188 4.83 -4.87 -11.79
N THR A 189 6.05 -5.29 -11.44
CA THR A 189 6.38 -5.73 -10.08
C THR A 189 6.18 -4.60 -9.05
N THR A 190 6.50 -3.36 -9.42
CA THR A 190 6.24 -2.20 -8.55
C THR A 190 4.75 -1.97 -8.33
N ILE A 191 3.93 -2.07 -9.38
CA ILE A 191 2.47 -1.92 -9.30
C ILE A 191 1.86 -3.07 -8.47
N GLU A 192 2.30 -4.31 -8.68
CA GLU A 192 1.90 -5.46 -7.85
C GLU A 192 2.21 -5.20 -6.37
N GLY A 193 3.38 -4.62 -6.07
CA GLY A 193 3.76 -4.22 -4.71
C GLY A 193 2.78 -3.22 -4.10
N VAL A 194 2.42 -2.17 -4.83
CA VAL A 194 1.47 -1.14 -4.38
C VAL A 194 0.07 -1.71 -4.15
N ILE A 195 -0.41 -2.60 -5.02
CA ILE A 195 -1.71 -3.25 -4.84
C ILE A 195 -1.70 -4.15 -3.61
N ASN A 196 -0.63 -4.90 -3.36
CA ASN A 196 -0.47 -5.72 -2.17
C ASN A 196 -0.48 -4.86 -0.89
N GLU A 197 0.20 -3.73 -0.90
CA GLU A 197 0.20 -2.77 0.21
C GLU A 197 -1.20 -2.20 0.47
N ALA A 198 -1.91 -1.78 -0.57
CA ALA A 198 -3.30 -1.32 -0.47
C ALA A 198 -4.24 -2.41 0.08
N GLN A 199 -4.06 -3.67 -0.31
CA GLN A 199 -4.80 -4.80 0.24
C GLN A 199 -4.49 -5.03 1.74
N ALA A 200 -3.23 -4.90 2.15
CA ALA A 200 -2.83 -5.03 3.55
C ALA A 200 -3.45 -3.92 4.40
N GLU A 201 -3.41 -2.68 3.93
CA GLU A 201 -4.01 -1.53 4.61
C GLU A 201 -5.53 -1.67 4.74
N MET A 202 -6.20 -2.10 3.68
CA MET A 202 -7.64 -2.35 3.73
C MET A 202 -8.00 -3.45 4.73
N ARG A 203 -7.26 -4.56 4.78
CA ARG A 203 -7.46 -5.62 5.79
C ARG A 203 -7.30 -5.10 7.21
N ALA A 204 -6.31 -4.25 7.43
CA ALA A 204 -6.11 -3.62 8.74
C ALA A 204 -7.26 -2.67 9.11
N LEU A 205 -7.77 -1.88 8.16
CA LEU A 205 -8.96 -1.05 8.37
C LEU A 205 -10.18 -1.89 8.73
N LEU A 206 -10.38 -3.03 8.08
CA LEU A 206 -11.47 -3.95 8.36
C LEU A 206 -11.41 -4.52 9.78
N LEU A 207 -10.21 -4.75 10.33
CA LEU A 207 -10.04 -5.13 11.74
C LEU A 207 -10.52 -4.04 12.70
N HIS A 208 -10.27 -2.77 12.38
CA HIS A 208 -10.75 -1.64 13.19
C HIS A 208 -12.26 -1.40 13.11
N LEU A 209 -12.90 -1.77 12.00
CA LEU A 209 -14.33 -1.63 11.79
C LEU A 209 -15.15 -2.80 12.38
N ARG A 210 -14.49 -3.83 12.90
CA ARG A 210 -15.16 -4.94 13.59
C ARG A 210 -15.74 -4.52 14.93
N PRO A 211 -16.73 -5.29 15.42
CA PRO A 211 -17.21 -5.10 16.78
C PRO A 211 -16.06 -5.10 17.75
N THR A 212 -16.10 -4.15 18.62
CA THR A 212 -15.12 -3.99 19.68
C THR A 212 -15.48 -4.80 20.94
N THR A 213 -16.62 -5.49 20.89
CA THR A 213 -17.15 -6.33 21.96
C THR A 213 -17.08 -7.79 21.58
N LEU A 214 -16.87 -8.64 22.55
CA LEU A 214 -16.78 -10.09 22.37
C LEU A 214 -18.15 -10.75 22.13
N GLU A 215 -19.25 -9.97 22.16
CA GLU A 215 -20.63 -10.44 21.90
C GLU A 215 -21.00 -11.72 22.68
N GLY A 216 -20.61 -11.79 23.95
CA GLY A 216 -20.86 -12.93 24.81
C GLY A 216 -19.89 -14.11 24.64
N LYS A 217 -18.87 -13.99 23.80
CA LYS A 217 -17.77 -14.96 23.72
C LYS A 217 -16.69 -14.67 24.74
N THR A 218 -15.95 -15.67 25.17
CA THR A 218 -14.73 -15.46 25.99
C THR A 218 -13.64 -14.80 25.15
N LEU A 219 -12.72 -14.10 25.79
CA LEU A 219 -11.55 -13.49 25.15
C LEU A 219 -10.79 -14.49 24.28
N LYS A 220 -10.55 -15.71 24.78
CA LYS A 220 -9.88 -16.78 24.03
C LYS A 220 -10.65 -17.12 22.75
N ALA A 221 -11.97 -17.33 22.83
CA ALA A 221 -12.79 -17.69 21.68
C ALA A 221 -12.82 -16.55 20.63
N GLY A 222 -12.89 -15.30 21.09
CA GLY A 222 -12.82 -14.12 20.22
C GLY A 222 -11.49 -14.00 19.47
N ILE A 223 -10.38 -14.18 20.19
CA ILE A 223 -9.04 -14.15 19.59
C ILE A 223 -8.86 -15.30 18.58
N ILE A 224 -9.25 -16.53 18.92
CA ILE A 224 -9.17 -17.68 18.00
C ILE A 224 -9.95 -17.39 16.71
N ALA A 225 -11.19 -16.94 16.83
CA ALA A 225 -12.02 -16.64 15.67
C ALA A 225 -11.36 -15.58 14.75
N LEU A 226 -10.76 -14.56 15.36
CA LEU A 226 -10.05 -13.50 14.64
C LEU A 226 -8.80 -14.03 13.92
N LEU A 227 -7.97 -14.84 14.59
CA LEU A 227 -6.75 -15.40 14.03
C LEU A 227 -7.03 -16.43 12.92
N GLN A 228 -8.05 -17.28 13.10
CA GLN A 228 -8.49 -18.24 12.07
C GLN A 228 -8.97 -17.53 10.81
N GLU A 229 -9.75 -16.47 10.96
CA GLU A 229 -10.19 -15.71 9.80
C GLU A 229 -9.03 -15.02 9.08
N LEU A 230 -8.07 -14.46 9.81
CA LEU A 230 -6.88 -13.90 9.20
C LEU A 230 -6.07 -14.96 8.46
N GLN A 231 -5.88 -16.13 9.05
CA GLN A 231 -5.14 -17.25 8.46
C GLN A 231 -5.70 -17.70 7.11
N THR A 232 -7.02 -17.57 6.90
CA THR A 232 -7.64 -17.89 5.60
C THR A 232 -7.41 -16.82 4.53
N LYS A 233 -7.07 -15.58 4.93
CA LYS A 233 -7.04 -14.42 4.03
C LYS A 233 -5.63 -13.90 3.74
N ILE A 234 -4.63 -14.34 4.50
CA ILE A 234 -3.26 -13.83 4.38
C ILE A 234 -2.26 -14.99 4.33
N LYS A 235 -1.10 -14.73 3.70
CA LYS A 235 -0.03 -15.74 3.57
C LYS A 235 0.96 -15.71 4.76
N ILE A 236 0.58 -15.10 5.89
CA ILE A 236 1.40 -15.06 7.11
C ILE A 236 1.14 -16.34 7.88
N LYS A 237 2.19 -16.99 8.37
CA LYS A 237 2.07 -18.14 9.28
C LYS A 237 1.64 -17.64 10.65
N ILE A 238 0.41 -17.95 11.08
CA ILE A 238 -0.13 -17.54 12.37
C ILE A 238 -0.14 -18.72 13.32
N THR A 239 0.46 -18.55 14.50
CA THR A 239 0.44 -19.53 15.59
C THR A 239 -0.04 -18.86 16.86
N TRP A 240 -0.69 -19.63 17.74
CA TRP A 240 -1.18 -19.12 19.02
C TRP A 240 -1.18 -20.14 20.12
N GLU A 241 -0.96 -19.68 21.34
CA GLU A 241 -1.07 -20.44 22.58
C GLU A 241 -1.90 -19.62 23.57
N LEU A 242 -3.19 -19.96 23.73
CA LEU A 242 -4.13 -19.18 24.49
C LEU A 242 -4.70 -19.98 25.64
N ALA A 243 -4.36 -19.62 26.86
CA ALA A 243 -4.94 -20.20 28.06
C ALA A 243 -6.40 -19.72 28.25
N ASP A 244 -7.17 -20.53 28.96
CA ASP A 244 -8.48 -20.10 29.45
C ASP A 244 -8.25 -19.22 30.68
N VAL A 245 -8.64 -17.96 30.58
CA VAL A 245 -8.55 -16.97 31.64
C VAL A 245 -9.95 -16.45 31.95
N SER A 246 -10.30 -16.35 33.22
CA SER A 246 -11.58 -15.75 33.63
C SER A 246 -11.33 -14.32 34.07
N LEU A 247 -11.86 -13.37 33.32
CA LEU A 247 -11.68 -11.93 33.52
C LEU A 247 -13.03 -11.24 33.51
N GLY A 248 -13.11 -10.06 34.10
CA GLY A 248 -14.28 -9.20 33.95
C GLY A 248 -14.46 -8.76 32.49
N ALA A 249 -15.70 -8.64 32.04
CA ALA A 249 -16.05 -8.32 30.65
C ALA A 249 -15.32 -7.06 30.12
N ALA A 250 -15.19 -6.03 30.96
CA ALA A 250 -14.47 -4.80 30.58
C ALA A 250 -12.98 -5.04 30.30
N ILE A 251 -12.34 -5.96 31.03
CA ILE A 251 -10.94 -6.34 30.81
C ILE A 251 -10.80 -7.15 29.54
N GLU A 252 -11.70 -8.13 29.32
CA GLU A 252 -11.71 -8.95 28.13
C GLU A 252 -11.91 -8.11 26.86
N ASP A 253 -12.88 -7.18 26.84
CA ASP A 253 -13.11 -6.30 25.71
C ASP A 253 -11.92 -5.39 25.41
N ASN A 254 -11.26 -4.83 26.41
CA ASN A 254 -10.09 -3.99 26.22
C ASN A 254 -8.89 -4.79 25.72
N LEU A 255 -8.65 -5.99 26.25
CA LEU A 255 -7.60 -6.88 25.75
C LEU A 255 -7.88 -7.32 24.31
N PHE A 256 -9.14 -7.60 23.97
CA PHE A 256 -9.53 -7.93 22.62
C PHE A 256 -9.26 -6.77 21.62
N ARG A 257 -9.59 -5.53 22.02
CA ARG A 257 -9.26 -4.33 21.23
C ARG A 257 -7.75 -4.15 21.05
N ILE A 258 -6.95 -4.43 22.10
CA ILE A 258 -5.48 -4.39 21.99
C ILE A 258 -5.00 -5.43 20.97
N VAL A 259 -5.56 -6.65 20.98
CA VAL A 259 -5.23 -7.67 19.97
C VAL A 259 -5.57 -7.16 18.56
N GLN A 260 -6.76 -6.61 18.34
CA GLN A 260 -7.16 -6.05 17.05
C GLN A 260 -6.17 -4.97 16.56
N GLU A 261 -5.75 -4.06 17.44
CA GLU A 261 -4.79 -3.01 17.12
C GLU A 261 -3.41 -3.58 16.78
N LEU A 262 -2.92 -4.56 17.56
CA LEU A 262 -1.62 -5.19 17.31
C LEU A 262 -1.61 -5.96 15.98
N LEU A 263 -2.67 -6.72 15.69
CA LEU A 263 -2.82 -7.41 14.42
C LEU A 263 -2.89 -6.44 13.24
N SER A 264 -3.62 -5.33 13.40
CA SER A 264 -3.68 -4.26 12.40
C SER A 264 -2.31 -3.67 12.12
N ASN A 265 -1.53 -3.39 13.17
CA ASN A 265 -0.18 -2.85 13.04
C ASN A 265 0.77 -3.83 12.32
N THR A 266 0.70 -5.12 12.65
CA THR A 266 1.46 -6.15 11.94
C THR A 266 1.10 -6.20 10.45
N LEU A 267 -0.18 -6.15 10.11
CA LEU A 267 -0.63 -6.21 8.71
C LEU A 267 -0.23 -4.98 7.91
N ARG A 268 -0.25 -3.79 8.53
CA ARG A 268 0.11 -2.53 7.87
C ARG A 268 1.60 -2.33 7.71
N HIS A 269 2.36 -2.65 8.75
CA HIS A 269 3.70 -2.10 8.89
C HIS A 269 4.79 -3.16 8.92
N ALA A 270 4.49 -4.36 9.44
CA ALA A 270 5.53 -5.32 9.72
C ALA A 270 6.10 -6.04 8.50
N LYS A 271 5.31 -6.25 7.43
CA LYS A 271 5.70 -7.14 6.31
C LYS A 271 6.16 -8.51 6.80
N ALA A 272 5.56 -8.98 7.90
CA ALA A 272 5.93 -10.21 8.60
C ALA A 272 5.61 -11.47 7.79
N GLN A 273 6.39 -12.52 7.98
CA GLN A 273 6.12 -13.86 7.47
C GLN A 273 5.49 -14.76 8.54
N SER A 274 5.74 -14.46 9.81
CA SER A 274 5.15 -15.16 10.95
C SER A 274 4.60 -14.19 12.00
N LEU A 275 3.55 -14.64 12.68
CA LEU A 275 2.87 -13.94 13.76
C LEU A 275 2.51 -14.94 14.86
N GLU A 276 2.86 -14.61 16.09
CA GLU A 276 2.59 -15.45 17.25
C GLU A 276 1.80 -14.69 18.31
N VAL A 277 0.75 -15.31 18.85
CA VAL A 277 -0.11 -14.71 19.87
C VAL A 277 -0.16 -15.61 21.10
N TYR A 278 0.17 -15.06 22.23
CA TYR A 278 0.17 -15.76 23.52
C TYR A 278 -0.75 -15.07 24.52
N LEU A 279 -1.56 -15.86 25.21
CA LEU A 279 -2.37 -15.42 26.34
C LEU A 279 -2.16 -16.39 27.50
N LYS A 280 -1.61 -15.92 28.60
CA LYS A 280 -1.30 -16.77 29.77
C LYS A 280 -1.63 -16.01 31.06
N GLN A 281 -2.02 -16.76 32.08
CA GLN A 281 -2.08 -16.24 33.43
C GLN A 281 -0.78 -16.56 34.14
N ILE A 282 -0.11 -15.55 34.68
CA ILE A 282 1.14 -15.67 35.43
C ILE A 282 0.95 -15.04 36.79
N GLY A 283 0.75 -15.91 37.80
CA GLY A 283 0.43 -15.45 39.14
C GLY A 283 -0.90 -14.70 39.20
N ASN A 284 -0.87 -13.46 39.66
CA ASN A 284 -2.05 -12.58 39.74
C ASN A 284 -2.15 -11.59 38.55
N ALA A 285 -1.64 -11.96 37.41
CA ALA A 285 -1.73 -11.13 36.20
C ALA A 285 -2.01 -11.98 34.98
N VAL A 286 -2.74 -11.41 33.99
CA VAL A 286 -2.83 -11.90 32.64
C VAL A 286 -1.75 -11.24 31.79
N VAL A 287 -1.07 -12.04 30.99
CA VAL A 287 -0.06 -11.61 30.03
C VAL A 287 -0.55 -11.96 28.63
N LEU A 288 -0.79 -10.93 27.83
CA LEU A 288 -1.04 -11.03 26.40
C LEU A 288 0.25 -10.61 25.68
N ARG A 289 0.75 -11.45 24.80
CA ARG A 289 1.94 -11.15 24.00
C ARG A 289 1.70 -11.44 22.54
N VAL A 290 2.08 -10.49 21.69
CA VAL A 290 2.03 -10.62 20.22
C VAL A 290 3.42 -10.39 19.68
N VAL A 291 3.90 -11.28 18.82
CA VAL A 291 5.24 -11.26 18.23
C VAL A 291 5.12 -11.41 16.72
N ASP A 292 5.78 -10.54 15.99
CA ASP A 292 5.97 -10.66 14.54
C ASP A 292 7.46 -10.68 14.17
N ASP A 293 7.81 -11.30 13.06
CA ASP A 293 9.15 -11.35 12.48
C ASP A 293 9.36 -10.32 11.37
N GLY A 294 8.62 -9.21 11.42
CA GLY A 294 8.61 -8.21 10.38
C GLY A 294 9.83 -7.29 10.36
N VAL A 295 9.69 -6.17 9.65
CA VAL A 295 10.78 -5.18 9.49
C VAL A 295 11.14 -4.46 10.80
N GLY A 296 10.30 -4.50 11.82
CA GLY A 296 10.52 -3.81 13.08
C GLY A 296 10.71 -2.30 12.91
N PHE A 297 11.06 -1.61 14.00
CA PHE A 297 11.29 -0.17 14.03
C PHE A 297 12.14 0.21 15.26
N GLU A 298 12.63 1.46 15.30
CA GLU A 298 13.29 2.04 16.48
C GLU A 298 12.22 2.69 17.39
N PRO A 299 11.98 2.18 18.60
CA PRO A 299 10.94 2.69 19.48
C PRO A 299 11.09 4.17 19.86
N GLU A 300 12.32 4.68 19.91
CA GLU A 300 12.62 6.08 20.25
C GLU A 300 12.14 7.06 19.16
N ASN A 301 12.07 6.63 17.91
CA ASN A 301 11.58 7.42 16.77
C ASN A 301 10.05 7.29 16.56
N ALA A 302 9.41 6.36 17.24
CA ALA A 302 7.98 6.09 17.09
C ALA A 302 7.09 7.21 17.67
N ASP A 303 7.58 8.01 18.60
CA ASP A 303 6.79 9.08 19.24
C ASP A 303 6.64 10.34 18.37
N THR A 304 7.41 10.48 17.27
CA THR A 304 7.43 11.71 16.45
C THR A 304 6.59 11.65 15.16
N THR A 305 6.22 10.48 14.67
CA THR A 305 5.53 10.38 13.36
C THR A 305 4.47 9.27 13.36
N GLY A 306 3.26 9.55 13.85
CA GLY A 306 2.07 8.73 13.53
C GLY A 306 1.84 7.48 14.39
N SER A 307 2.44 7.36 15.57
CA SER A 307 2.30 6.19 16.45
C SER A 307 1.08 6.23 17.39
N TYR A 308 -0.04 6.80 16.91
CA TYR A 308 -1.30 6.79 17.67
C TYR A 308 -1.72 5.38 18.13
N GLY A 309 -1.41 4.34 17.35
CA GLY A 309 -1.75 2.97 17.69
C GLY A 309 -1.04 2.46 18.95
N LEU A 310 0.27 2.67 19.07
CA LEU A 310 1.03 2.25 20.26
C LEU A 310 0.69 3.08 21.51
N SER A 311 0.42 4.38 21.35
CA SER A 311 -0.08 5.23 22.43
C SER A 311 -1.42 4.72 22.95
N ASN A 312 -2.37 4.42 22.05
CA ASN A 312 -3.67 3.85 22.40
C ASN A 312 -3.56 2.52 23.14
N ILE A 313 -2.60 1.65 22.74
CA ILE A 313 -2.34 0.39 23.43
C ILE A 313 -1.83 0.65 24.85
N ARG A 314 -0.88 1.57 25.04
CA ARG A 314 -0.36 1.94 26.36
C ARG A 314 -1.44 2.53 27.25
N GLU A 315 -2.26 3.44 26.73
CA GLU A 315 -3.37 4.06 27.45
C GLU A 315 -4.43 3.03 27.88
N ARG A 316 -4.80 2.09 26.98
CA ARG A 316 -5.73 1.01 27.32
C ARG A 316 -5.16 0.06 28.38
N ALA A 317 -3.89 -0.32 28.26
CA ALA A 317 -3.24 -1.14 29.27
C ALA A 317 -3.22 -0.43 30.63
N ALA A 318 -2.90 0.87 30.65
CA ALA A 318 -2.89 1.67 31.86
C ALA A 318 -4.28 1.84 32.48
N SER A 319 -5.35 2.01 31.66
CA SER A 319 -6.73 2.08 32.17
C SER A 319 -7.20 0.79 32.86
N LEU A 320 -6.56 -0.34 32.55
CA LEU A 320 -6.77 -1.62 33.24
C LEU A 320 -5.84 -1.83 34.45
N GLY A 321 -5.08 -0.79 34.86
CA GLY A 321 -4.06 -0.91 35.87
C GLY A 321 -2.85 -1.76 35.47
N GLY A 322 -2.70 -2.00 34.16
CA GLY A 322 -1.66 -2.81 33.57
C GLY A 322 -0.53 -2.00 32.95
N THR A 323 0.36 -2.70 32.26
CA THR A 323 1.51 -2.12 31.54
C THR A 323 1.64 -2.71 30.16
N ALA A 324 2.16 -1.92 29.21
CA ALA A 324 2.51 -2.35 27.88
C ALA A 324 4.01 -2.18 27.64
N LYS A 325 4.69 -3.26 27.28
CA LYS A 325 6.11 -3.28 26.93
C LYS A 325 6.24 -3.57 25.43
N VAL A 326 6.92 -2.70 24.71
CA VAL A 326 7.22 -2.84 23.28
C VAL A 326 8.71 -3.07 23.12
N ILE A 327 9.08 -4.12 22.40
CA ILE A 327 10.46 -4.44 22.01
C ILE A 327 10.44 -4.58 20.49
N SER A 328 11.17 -3.71 19.80
CA SER A 328 11.31 -3.75 18.37
C SER A 328 12.71 -3.32 17.95
N PHE A 329 13.25 -3.95 16.95
CA PHE A 329 14.52 -3.59 16.33
C PHE A 329 14.39 -3.66 14.81
N PRO A 330 15.03 -2.77 14.05
CA PRO A 330 15.02 -2.82 12.61
C PRO A 330 15.43 -4.21 12.07
N ASN A 331 14.60 -4.76 11.20
CA ASN A 331 14.74 -6.10 10.57
C ASN A 331 14.76 -7.29 11.52
N GLN A 332 14.27 -7.13 12.75
CA GLN A 332 14.17 -8.23 13.74
C GLN A 332 12.74 -8.45 14.24
N GLY A 333 11.78 -7.72 13.69
CA GLY A 333 10.38 -7.81 14.09
C GLY A 333 10.03 -7.02 15.33
N THR A 334 8.82 -7.27 15.83
CA THR A 334 8.27 -6.56 17.00
C THR A 334 7.64 -7.54 17.97
N SER A 335 7.87 -7.34 19.24
CA SER A 335 7.20 -8.03 20.35
C SER A 335 6.53 -7.02 21.26
N VAL A 336 5.21 -7.15 21.43
CA VAL A 336 4.42 -6.34 22.36
C VAL A 336 3.84 -7.24 23.42
N GLU A 337 4.14 -6.91 24.68
CA GLU A 337 3.65 -7.61 25.86
C GLU A 337 2.79 -6.69 26.71
N ILE A 338 1.57 -7.11 26.97
CA ILE A 338 0.60 -6.43 27.82
C ILE A 338 0.42 -7.25 29.08
N ARG A 339 0.59 -6.62 30.22
CA ARG A 339 0.42 -7.25 31.53
C ARG A 339 -0.66 -6.53 32.34
N VAL A 340 -1.76 -7.23 32.64
CA VAL A 340 -2.89 -6.69 33.38
C VAL A 340 -3.07 -7.46 34.67
N PRO A 341 -3.13 -6.79 35.86
CA PRO A 341 -3.40 -7.46 37.11
C PRO A 341 -4.82 -8.01 37.16
N ILE A 342 -4.97 -9.20 37.71
CA ILE A 342 -6.29 -9.80 37.95
C ILE A 342 -6.65 -9.43 39.42
N THR A 343 -7.58 -8.50 39.54
CA THR A 343 -8.22 -8.29 40.87
C THR A 343 -9.22 -9.43 41.04
N LYS A 344 -9.00 -10.34 42.00
CA LYS A 344 -10.08 -11.23 42.41
C LYS A 344 -11.17 -10.30 42.98
N GLU A 345 -12.31 -10.24 42.33
CA GLU A 345 -13.53 -9.78 43.00
C GLU A 345 -13.69 -10.66 44.25
N VAL A 346 -13.53 -10.05 45.39
CA VAL A 346 -13.97 -10.65 46.65
C VAL A 346 -15.48 -10.81 46.48
N ALA A 347 -15.93 -12.06 46.30
CA ALA A 347 -17.34 -12.35 46.40
C ALA A 347 -17.76 -11.89 47.83
N ASP A 348 -18.49 -10.79 47.87
CA ASP A 348 -19.22 -10.41 49.08
C ASP A 348 -20.26 -11.50 49.30
N ASP A 349 -20.08 -12.27 50.38
CA ASP A 349 -21.05 -13.20 50.93
C ASP A 349 -22.29 -12.44 51.49
#